data_e9195aebb5486942ca537d7f5f163879
#
_entry.id   e9195aebb5486942ca537d7f5f163879
#
_cell.length_a   1.000
_cell.length_b   1.000
_cell.length_c   1.000
_cell.angle_alpha   90.00
_cell.angle_beta   90.00
_cell.angle_gamma   90.00
#
_symmetry.space_group_name_H-M   'P 1'
#
loop_
_entity.id
_entity.type
_entity.pdbx_description
1 polymer ?
#
loop_
_entity_poly.entity_id
_entity_poly.type
_entity_poly.pdbx_seq_one_letter_code
_entity_poly.pdbx_strand_id
1 'polypeptide(L)'
;MEMSAKDMFYSAGHEFSRAEARAYAREDLIYNVTEDVLFQMEQMSVTKQELARRLGKSRSYVTQLLSGARNMTLGSLADICFALDIEPQVRFHRSGYEEAEKSSDGSPGSSWGWQDQGDLTQGRR
;
A
#
# COMPACT_ATOMS: atom_id res chain seq x y z
N MET A 1 20.49 -0.03 -6.57
CA MET A 1 19.65 -0.83 -5.97
C MET A 1 19.43 -0.44 -4.57
N GLU A 2 18.25 -0.43 -4.14
CA GLU A 2 17.99 -0.03 -2.85
C GLU A 2 17.89 -1.15 -1.92
N MET A 3 18.31 -1.04 -0.73
CA MET A 3 18.21 -2.06 0.28
C MET A 3 17.24 -1.61 1.32
N SER A 4 16.39 -2.47 1.79
CA SER A 4 15.49 -2.12 2.87
C SER A 4 16.30 -2.07 4.14
N ALA A 5 15.74 -1.51 5.17
CA ALA A 5 16.40 -1.46 6.46
C ALA A 5 16.70 -2.86 6.96
N LYS A 6 15.78 -3.79 6.70
CA LYS A 6 15.97 -5.15 7.12
C LYS A 6 17.17 -5.78 6.44
N ASP A 7 17.32 -5.53 5.15
CA ASP A 7 18.44 -6.08 4.42
C ASP A 7 19.75 -5.52 4.91
N MET A 8 19.77 -4.28 5.27
CA MET A 8 20.99 -3.69 5.76
C MET A 8 21.42 -4.33 7.07
N PHE A 9 20.48 -4.61 7.94
CA PHE A 9 20.82 -5.24 9.20
C PHE A 9 21.27 -6.67 8.98
N TYR A 10 20.65 -7.38 8.09
CA TYR A 10 21.07 -8.74 7.81
C TYR A 10 22.47 -8.75 7.24
N SER A 11 22.79 -7.81 6.40
CA SER A 11 24.12 -7.76 5.84
C SER A 11 25.15 -7.55 6.90
N ALA A 12 24.79 -6.90 7.97
CA ALA A 12 25.74 -6.67 9.04
C ALA A 12 25.81 -7.82 10.01
N GLY A 13 25.11 -8.89 9.73
CA GLY A 13 25.20 -10.04 10.61
C GLY A 13 24.24 -10.03 11.76
N HIS A 14 23.29 -9.16 11.72
CA HIS A 14 22.32 -9.05 12.81
C HIS A 14 21.14 -9.97 12.53
N GLU A 15 20.64 -10.61 13.58
CA GLU A 15 19.49 -11.43 13.42
C GLU A 15 18.30 -10.77 14.03
N PHE A 16 17.21 -10.65 13.32
CA PHE A 16 16.02 -10.01 13.82
C PHE A 16 15.19 -10.99 14.62
N SER A 17 14.66 -10.53 15.72
CA SER A 17 13.65 -11.31 16.39
C SER A 17 12.39 -11.23 15.55
N ARG A 18 11.44 -12.07 15.85
CA ARG A 18 10.21 -12.07 15.13
C ARG A 18 9.48 -10.75 15.29
N ALA A 19 9.56 -10.17 16.48
CA ALA A 19 8.88 -8.90 16.72
C ALA A 19 9.53 -7.78 15.92
N GLU A 20 10.85 -7.82 15.80
CA GLU A 20 11.53 -6.80 15.03
C GLU A 20 11.21 -6.95 13.55
N ALA A 21 11.16 -8.17 13.07
CA ALA A 21 10.85 -8.41 11.67
C ALA A 21 9.44 -7.91 11.34
N ARG A 22 8.51 -8.12 12.26
CA ARG A 22 7.17 -7.65 12.04
C ARG A 22 7.12 -6.12 12.05
N ALA A 23 7.88 -5.50 12.93
CA ALA A 23 7.91 -4.05 12.98
C ALA A 23 8.46 -3.45 11.69
N TYR A 24 9.51 -4.06 11.16
CA TYR A 24 10.07 -3.57 9.92
C TYR A 24 9.10 -3.77 8.76
N ALA A 25 8.40 -4.90 8.71
CA ALA A 25 7.45 -5.14 7.64
C ALA A 25 6.34 -4.11 7.68
N ARG A 26 5.92 -3.75 8.88
CA ARG A 26 4.87 -2.77 9.04
C ARG A 26 5.32 -1.40 8.58
N GLU A 27 6.51 -0.98 9.02
CA GLU A 27 7.01 0.31 8.63
C GLU A 27 7.28 0.40 7.14
N ASP A 28 7.75 -0.68 6.57
CA ASP A 28 8.03 -0.72 5.16
C ASP A 28 6.76 -0.52 4.35
N LEU A 29 5.67 -1.17 4.74
CA LEU A 29 4.42 -1.05 4.03
C LEU A 29 3.89 0.39 4.15
N ILE A 30 3.94 0.95 5.35
CA ILE A 30 3.45 2.31 5.55
C ILE A 30 4.25 3.28 4.69
N TYR A 31 5.58 3.10 4.67
CA TYR A 31 6.43 3.99 3.90
C TYR A 31 6.12 3.88 2.41
N ASN A 32 6.00 2.66 1.91
CA ASN A 32 5.79 2.47 0.49
C ASN A 32 4.45 3.02 0.03
N VAL A 33 3.41 2.81 0.80
CA VAL A 33 2.10 3.32 0.44
C VAL A 33 2.11 4.85 0.47
N THR A 34 2.73 5.42 1.49
CA THR A 34 2.79 6.85 1.61
C THR A 34 3.55 7.47 0.44
N GLU A 35 4.67 6.85 0.07
CA GLU A 35 5.44 7.36 -1.05
C GLU A 35 4.68 7.25 -2.36
N ASP A 36 3.91 6.19 -2.53
CA ASP A 36 3.11 6.03 -3.73
C ASP A 36 2.04 7.12 -3.83
N VAL A 37 1.42 7.46 -2.71
CA VAL A 37 0.42 8.51 -2.70
C VAL A 37 1.07 9.85 -3.03
N LEU A 38 2.23 10.13 -2.43
CA LEU A 38 2.92 11.38 -2.69
C LEU A 38 3.35 11.48 -4.16
N PHE A 39 3.76 10.35 -4.72
CA PHE A 39 4.14 10.34 -6.13
C PHE A 39 2.94 10.67 -7.01
N GLN A 40 1.78 10.09 -6.72
CA GLN A 40 0.59 10.39 -7.49
C GLN A 40 0.21 11.86 -7.37
N MET A 41 0.30 12.41 -6.18
CA MET A 41 0.00 13.82 -5.97
C MET A 41 0.92 14.69 -6.79
N GLU A 42 2.19 14.34 -6.84
CA GLU A 42 3.14 15.12 -7.61
C GLU A 42 2.82 15.06 -9.09
N GLN A 43 2.49 13.86 -9.59
CA GLN A 43 2.15 13.71 -10.99
C GLN A 43 0.91 14.53 -11.36
N MET A 44 0.01 14.73 -10.44
CA MET A 44 -1.22 15.43 -10.71
C MET A 44 -1.15 16.88 -10.28
N SER A 45 -0.03 17.30 -9.74
CA SER A 45 0.17 18.66 -9.24
C SER A 45 -0.84 19.02 -8.15
N VAL A 46 -1.13 18.08 -7.28
CA VAL A 46 -2.03 18.31 -6.18
C VAL A 46 -1.21 18.51 -4.92
N THR A 47 -1.38 19.64 -4.25
CA THR A 47 -0.64 19.90 -3.03
C THR A 47 -1.35 19.30 -1.84
N LYS A 48 -0.66 19.24 -0.72
CA LYS A 48 -1.29 18.74 0.50
C LYS A 48 -2.47 19.61 0.92
N GLN A 49 -2.37 20.91 0.66
CA GLN A 49 -3.46 21.79 0.99
C GLN A 49 -4.68 21.50 0.11
N GLU A 50 -4.44 21.26 -1.17
CA GLU A 50 -5.54 20.95 -2.06
C GLU A 50 -6.17 19.60 -1.69
N LEU A 51 -5.35 18.63 -1.33
CA LEU A 51 -5.88 17.35 -0.91
C LEU A 51 -6.71 17.51 0.37
N ALA A 52 -6.22 18.32 1.30
CA ALA A 52 -6.96 18.57 2.54
C ALA A 52 -8.31 19.17 2.23
N ARG A 53 -8.34 20.11 1.29
CA ARG A 53 -9.60 20.73 0.90
C ARG A 53 -10.55 19.69 0.34
N ARG A 54 -10.07 18.81 -0.51
CA ARG A 54 -10.92 17.79 -1.10
C ARG A 54 -11.44 16.81 -0.08
N LEU A 55 -10.63 16.55 0.95
CA LEU A 55 -11.03 15.62 1.97
C LEU A 55 -11.86 16.25 3.08
N GLY A 56 -11.94 17.58 3.09
CA GLY A 56 -12.62 18.26 4.18
C GLY A 56 -11.86 18.16 5.48
N LYS A 57 -10.53 18.12 5.41
CA LYS A 57 -9.70 18.01 6.60
C LYS A 57 -8.69 19.15 6.62
N SER A 58 -7.96 19.27 7.71
CA SER A 58 -6.96 20.32 7.80
C SER A 58 -5.70 19.90 7.08
N ARG A 59 -4.90 20.87 6.69
CA ARG A 59 -3.64 20.60 6.06
C ARG A 59 -2.74 19.85 7.03
N SER A 60 -2.83 20.19 8.30
CA SER A 60 -2.05 19.53 9.32
C SER A 60 -2.36 18.05 9.40
N TYR A 61 -3.65 17.71 9.27
CA TYR A 61 -4.07 16.32 9.29
C TYR A 61 -3.43 15.57 8.10
N VAL A 62 -3.47 16.16 6.91
CA VAL A 62 -2.92 15.54 5.73
C VAL A 62 -1.40 15.41 5.86
N THR A 63 -0.75 16.45 6.38
CA THR A 63 0.68 16.42 6.54
C THR A 63 1.10 15.28 7.49
N GLN A 64 0.36 15.10 8.57
CA GLN A 64 0.68 14.03 9.49
C GLN A 64 0.40 12.67 8.88
N LEU A 65 -0.67 12.55 8.14
CA LEU A 65 -1.03 11.29 7.55
C LEU A 65 0.01 10.87 6.52
N LEU A 66 0.51 11.81 5.73
CA LEU A 66 1.45 11.48 4.67
C LEU A 66 2.90 11.54 5.12
N SER A 67 3.15 11.84 6.37
CA SER A 67 4.52 11.86 6.84
C SER A 67 5.01 10.47 7.23
N GLY A 68 4.11 9.51 7.30
CA GLY A 68 4.48 8.19 7.75
C GLY A 68 4.46 8.06 9.26
N ALA A 69 4.24 9.16 9.96
CA ALA A 69 4.21 9.11 11.41
C ALA A 69 2.91 8.56 11.92
N ARG A 70 1.89 8.51 11.09
CA ARG A 70 0.59 8.06 11.50
C ARG A 70 0.19 6.87 10.67
N ASN A 71 -0.30 5.86 11.32
CA ASN A 71 -0.72 4.66 10.63
C ASN A 71 -2.04 4.95 9.94
N MET A 72 -2.06 4.92 8.63
CA MET A 72 -3.26 5.22 7.88
C MET A 72 -4.09 3.95 7.75
N THR A 73 -5.39 4.08 7.92
CA THR A 73 -6.25 2.93 7.74
C THR A 73 -6.53 2.75 6.25
N LEU A 74 -7.05 1.60 5.90
CA LEU A 74 -7.45 1.37 4.52
C LEU A 74 -8.56 2.33 4.12
N GLY A 75 -9.43 2.68 5.07
CA GLY A 75 -10.46 3.65 4.78
C GLY A 75 -9.88 5.01 4.46
N SER A 76 -8.87 5.44 5.20
CA SER A 76 -8.23 6.71 4.92
C SER A 76 -7.53 6.67 3.57
N LEU A 77 -6.89 5.56 3.24
CA LEU A 77 -6.25 5.43 1.95
C LEU A 77 -7.29 5.51 0.83
N ALA A 78 -8.42 4.84 1.02
CA ALA A 78 -9.48 4.88 0.02
C ALA A 78 -10.00 6.29 -0.18
N ASP A 79 -10.15 7.03 0.92
CA ASP A 79 -10.63 8.41 0.83
C ASP A 79 -9.65 9.28 0.07
N ILE A 80 -8.37 9.12 0.33
CA ILE A 80 -7.35 9.88 -0.36
C ILE A 80 -7.38 9.56 -1.85
N CYS A 81 -7.44 8.29 -2.18
CA CYS A 81 -7.44 7.89 -3.57
C CYS A 81 -8.69 8.37 -4.29
N PHE A 82 -9.82 8.35 -3.60
CA PHE A 82 -11.04 8.85 -4.19
C PHE A 82 -10.90 10.35 -4.49
N ALA A 83 -10.31 11.10 -3.56
CA ALA A 83 -10.12 12.53 -3.74
C ALA A 83 -9.14 12.84 -4.87
N LEU A 84 -8.26 11.90 -5.17
CA LEU A 84 -7.30 12.08 -6.25
C LEU A 84 -7.76 11.43 -7.55
N ASP A 85 -8.93 10.83 -7.55
CA ASP A 85 -9.45 10.17 -8.73
C ASP A 85 -8.57 9.03 -9.17
N ILE A 86 -7.97 8.31 -8.25
CA ILE A 86 -7.19 7.13 -8.60
C ILE A 86 -7.78 5.95 -7.86
N GLU A 87 -7.54 4.78 -8.38
CA GLU A 87 -8.09 3.57 -7.81
C GLU A 87 -6.98 2.75 -7.21
N PRO A 88 -6.95 2.53 -5.92
CA PRO A 88 -5.87 1.76 -5.32
C PRO A 88 -6.12 0.27 -5.54
N GLN A 89 -5.05 -0.46 -5.66
CA GLN A 89 -5.14 -1.90 -5.72
C GLN A 89 -4.17 -2.47 -4.73
N VAL A 90 -4.61 -3.48 -4.00
CA VAL A 90 -3.76 -4.13 -3.04
C VAL A 90 -3.56 -5.55 -3.52
N ARG A 91 -2.32 -5.95 -3.73
CA ARG A 91 -2.02 -7.27 -4.18
C ARG A 91 -1.17 -7.99 -3.19
N PHE A 92 -1.35 -9.28 -3.09
CA PHE A 92 -0.56 -10.08 -2.20
C PHE A 92 0.15 -11.15 -2.98
N HIS A 93 1.36 -11.45 -2.60
CA HIS A 93 2.05 -12.56 -3.20
C HIS A 93 2.88 -13.21 -2.12
N ARG A 94 3.22 -14.44 -2.28
CA ARG A 94 4.02 -15.14 -1.29
C ARG A 94 5.47 -14.99 -1.62
N SER A 95 6.24 -14.71 -0.60
CA SER A 95 7.65 -14.56 -0.80
C SER A 95 8.21 -15.80 -1.39
N GLY A 96 9.04 -15.67 -2.34
CA GLY A 96 9.64 -16.83 -2.95
C GLY A 96 8.93 -17.29 -4.19
N TYR A 97 7.79 -16.73 -4.49
CA TYR A 97 7.10 -17.13 -5.68
C TYR A 97 6.85 -15.98 -6.63
N GLU A 98 7.56 -14.91 -6.49
CA GLU A 98 7.29 -13.78 -7.30
C GLU A 98 7.52 -14.04 -8.75
N GLU A 99 8.47 -14.89 -9.04
CA GLU A 99 8.70 -15.10 -10.40
C GLU A 99 7.59 -15.79 -11.07
N ALA A 100 7.02 -16.77 -10.44
CA ALA A 100 5.93 -17.47 -10.99
C ALA A 100 4.78 -16.54 -11.20
N GLU A 101 4.56 -15.65 -10.30
CA GLU A 101 3.49 -14.74 -10.47
C GLU A 101 3.66 -13.87 -11.64
N LYS A 102 4.85 -13.40 -11.86
CA LYS A 102 5.04 -12.58 -12.96
C LYS A 102 4.75 -13.29 -14.22
N SER A 103 5.14 -14.50 -14.31
CA SER A 103 4.92 -15.15 -15.55
C SER A 103 3.46 -15.37 -15.81
N SER A 104 2.71 -15.49 -14.79
CA SER A 104 1.38 -15.80 -15.08
C SER A 104 0.59 -14.66 -15.43
N ASP A 105 0.95 -13.64 -15.29
CA ASP A 105 0.28 -12.55 -15.47
C ASP A 105 -0.87 -12.61 -16.15
N GLY A 106 -1.22 -12.34 -16.71
CA GLY A 106 -2.26 -12.30 -17.30
C GLY A 106 -3.43 -12.36 -16.64
N SER A 107 -3.67 -13.08 -15.92
CA SER A 107 -4.86 -13.23 -15.43
C SER A 107 -5.07 -12.71 -14.30
N PRO A 108 -5.05 -11.76 -14.15
CA PRO A 108 -5.20 -11.17 -13.04
C PRO A 108 -6.33 -11.51 -12.36
N GLY A 109 -7.14 -10.97 -12.26
CA GLY A 109 -8.14 -11.15 -11.42
C GLY A 109 -8.54 -12.44 -11.26
N SER A 110 -8.33 -13.11 -12.15
CA SER A 110 -8.80 -14.36 -12.06
C SER A 110 -8.30 -15.09 -10.96
N SER A 111 -7.25 -14.77 -10.53
CA SER A 111 -6.72 -15.58 -9.50
C SER A 111 -7.60 -15.62 -8.36
N TRP A 112 -8.51 -14.78 -8.19
CA TRP A 112 -9.25 -14.85 -7.09
C TRP A 112 -10.27 -15.68 -7.30
N GLY A 113 -10.52 -16.50 -7.50
CA GLY A 113 -11.45 -17.27 -7.65
C GLY A 113 -12.64 -16.92 -7.24
N TRP A 114 -12.75 -16.38 -6.33
CA TRP A 114 -14.00 -16.20 -5.84
C TRP A 114 -14.66 -15.09 -6.44
N GLN A 115 -14.23 -14.86 -7.29
CA GLN A 115 -14.84 -13.92 -7.82
C GLN A 115 -15.78 -14.26 -8.67
N ASP A 116 -15.81 -15.00 -8.78
CA ASP A 116 -16.67 -15.34 -9.34
C ASP A 116 -17.58 -15.73 -8.87
N GLN A 117 -17.51 -15.94 -8.24
CA GLN A 117 -18.27 -16.10 -7.66
C GLN A 117 -19.00 -15.64 -7.56
N GLY A 118 -19.14 -15.73 -7.98
CA GLY A 118 -19.84 -15.34 -7.67
C GLY A 118 -20.36 -15.61 -7.26
N ASP A 119 -20.29 -16.21 -7.41
CA ASP A 119 -20.83 -16.32 -6.95
C ASP A 119 -21.20 -16.35 -6.13
N LEU A 120 -21.21 -16.64 -5.91
CA LEU A 120 -21.66 -16.61 -5.03
C LEU A 120 -22.32 -16.02 -4.64
N THR A 121 -22.26 -16.11 -4.96
CA THR A 121 -22.88 -15.53 -4.58
C THR A 121 -23.47 -15.20 -4.86
N GLN A 122 -23.56 -15.66 -5.27
CA GLN A 122 -24.17 -15.37 -5.34
C GLN A 122 -24.64 -15.15 -5.02
N GLY A 123 -24.68 -15.46 -5.23
CA GLY A 123 -25.23 -15.28 -4.77
C GLY A 123 -25.40 -15.24 -4.08
N ARG A 124 -25.33 -15.57 -3.92
CA ARG A 124 -25.61 -15.46 -3.30
C ARG A 124 -25.97 -14.98 -2.81
N ARG A 125 -26.02 -15.25 -2.91
CA ARG A 125 -26.45 -14.92 -2.67
C ARG A 125 -26.95 -14.51 -2.31
#